data_e20a9ee1533798c427eabf2edbe847be
#
_entry.id   e20a9ee1533798c427eabf2edbe847be
#
_cell.length_a   1.000
_cell.length_b   1.000
_cell.length_c   1.000
_cell.angle_alpha   90.00
_cell.angle_beta   90.00
_cell.angle_gamma   90.00
#
_symmetry.space_group_name_H-M   'P 1'
#
loop_
_entity.id
_entity.type
_entity.pdbx_description
1 polymer ?
#
loop_
_entity_poly.entity_id
_entity_poly.type
_entity_poly.pdbx_seq_one_letter_code
_entity_poly.pdbx_strand_id
1 'polypeptide(L)'
;AMAKVLKDKLLSAGYDVLMIRDGEDVQLDNIARSVIANNAADCHIALHWDSTTSNKGAFYMSVPDVASYKNMEPVKSHWQQHNALGASLVEGLKSAGVKIFSGGSMAMDLTQTSYSTVPSVDIELGDKASDHSQSTLNQLGDGLVAGVKAYFGQ
;
A
#
# COMPACT_ATOMS: atom_id res chain seq x y z
N ALA A 1 14.74 1.51 -1.87
CA ALA A 1 15.13 1.47 -0.45
C ALA A 1 13.95 1.06 0.44
N MET A 2 12.81 1.77 0.42
CA MET A 2 11.67 1.51 1.32
C MET A 2 11.10 0.08 1.21
N ALA A 3 10.91 -0.42 0.00
CA ALA A 3 10.38 -1.76 -0.22
C ALA A 3 11.28 -2.85 0.40
N LYS A 4 12.59 -2.67 0.36
CA LYS A 4 13.53 -3.59 0.98
C LYS A 4 13.43 -3.56 2.51
N VAL A 5 13.29 -2.37 3.10
CA VAL A 5 13.09 -2.21 4.54
C VAL A 5 11.81 -2.94 4.98
N LEU A 6 10.71 -2.74 4.26
CA LEU A 6 9.45 -3.41 4.55
C LEU A 6 9.56 -4.93 4.38
N LYS A 7 10.19 -5.39 3.29
CA LYS A 7 10.45 -6.83 3.06
C LYS A 7 11.13 -7.46 4.28
N ASP A 8 12.25 -6.88 4.73
CA ASP A 8 13.03 -7.45 5.83
C ASP A 8 12.22 -7.50 7.13
N LYS A 9 11.44 -6.46 7.40
CA LYS A 9 10.58 -6.40 8.59
C LYS A 9 9.42 -7.40 8.54
N LEU A 10 8.80 -7.58 7.38
CA LEU A 10 7.73 -8.56 7.19
C LEU A 10 8.27 -10.00 7.33
N LEU A 11 9.43 -10.30 6.75
CA LEU A 11 10.08 -11.59 6.92
C LEU A 11 10.40 -11.87 8.38
N SER A 12 10.91 -10.86 9.11
CA SER A 12 11.17 -10.97 10.54
C SER A 12 9.90 -11.19 11.37
N ALA A 13 8.77 -10.72 10.88
CA ALA A 13 7.47 -10.92 11.52
C ALA A 13 6.81 -12.26 11.16
N GLY A 14 7.43 -13.08 10.31
CA GLY A 14 6.95 -14.40 9.93
C GLY A 14 6.12 -14.46 8.66
N TYR A 15 6.06 -13.38 7.89
CA TYR A 15 5.37 -13.35 6.60
C TYR A 15 6.32 -13.75 5.47
N ASP A 16 5.78 -14.39 4.44
CA ASP A 16 6.46 -14.56 3.17
C ASP A 16 6.30 -13.28 2.32
N VAL A 17 7.32 -12.93 1.56
CA VAL A 17 7.31 -11.70 0.75
C VAL A 17 7.76 -11.99 -0.67
N LEU A 18 6.91 -11.62 -1.62
CA LEU A 18 7.24 -11.62 -3.04
C LEU A 18 7.48 -10.17 -3.50
N MET A 19 8.70 -9.89 -3.94
CA MET A 19 9.04 -8.61 -4.55
C MET A 19 8.73 -8.65 -6.03
N ILE A 20 7.67 -7.95 -6.46
CA ILE A 20 7.28 -7.90 -7.87
C ILE A 20 8.35 -7.18 -8.71
N ARG A 21 9.01 -6.18 -8.11
CA ARG A 21 10.16 -5.49 -8.71
C ARG A 21 11.34 -5.65 -7.77
N ASP A 22 12.21 -6.60 -8.08
CA ASP A 22 13.36 -6.96 -7.24
C ASP A 22 14.68 -6.41 -7.80
N GLY A 23 14.68 -5.16 -8.22
CA GLY A 23 15.86 -4.49 -8.76
C GLY A 23 15.58 -3.03 -9.09
N GLU A 24 16.63 -2.31 -9.44
CA GLU A 24 16.52 -0.97 -9.98
C GLU A 24 16.07 -1.07 -11.45
N ASP A 25 15.27 -0.12 -11.89
CA ASP A 25 14.81 0.03 -13.28
C ASP A 25 14.05 -1.18 -13.88
N VAL A 26 13.44 -2.02 -13.04
CA VAL A 26 12.56 -3.08 -13.55
C VAL A 26 11.30 -2.45 -14.14
N GLN A 27 11.13 -2.57 -15.45
CA GLN A 27 9.95 -2.10 -16.18
C GLN A 27 8.91 -3.23 -16.21
N LEU A 28 7.75 -2.97 -15.61
CA LEU A 28 6.66 -3.92 -15.58
C LEU A 28 5.34 -3.14 -15.55
N ASP A 29 4.46 -3.41 -16.50
CA ASP A 29 3.19 -2.68 -16.56
C ASP A 29 2.28 -3.01 -15.37
N ASN A 30 1.31 -2.13 -15.12
CA ASN A 30 0.46 -2.22 -13.93
C ASN A 30 -0.45 -3.44 -13.94
N ILE A 31 -0.91 -3.89 -15.10
CA ILE A 31 -1.75 -5.09 -15.21
C ILE A 31 -0.91 -6.32 -14.88
N ALA A 32 0.30 -6.44 -15.41
CA ALA A 32 1.20 -7.55 -15.11
C ALA A 32 1.51 -7.66 -13.61
N ARG A 33 1.73 -6.53 -12.95
CA ARG A 33 1.94 -6.49 -11.47
C ARG A 33 0.73 -7.06 -10.73
N SER A 34 -0.48 -6.65 -11.13
CA SER A 34 -1.72 -7.14 -10.50
C SER A 34 -1.92 -8.64 -10.74
N VAL A 35 -1.61 -9.13 -11.94
CA VAL A 35 -1.71 -10.57 -12.27
C VAL A 35 -0.74 -11.39 -11.41
N ILE A 36 0.50 -10.94 -11.25
CA ILE A 36 1.48 -11.63 -10.39
C ILE A 36 0.97 -11.72 -8.95
N ALA A 37 0.48 -10.62 -8.40
CA ALA A 37 -0.05 -10.58 -7.04
C ALA A 37 -1.29 -11.47 -6.89
N ASN A 38 -2.23 -11.43 -7.83
CA ASN A 38 -3.45 -12.25 -7.82
C ASN A 38 -3.15 -13.74 -7.77
N ASN A 39 -2.07 -14.18 -8.40
CA ASN A 39 -1.71 -15.60 -8.53
C ASN A 39 -0.79 -16.10 -7.40
N ALA A 40 -0.18 -15.23 -6.62
CA ALA A 40 0.90 -15.63 -5.71
C ALA A 40 0.81 -15.05 -4.30
N ALA A 41 -0.09 -14.11 -4.03
CA ALA A 41 -0.08 -13.37 -2.75
C ALA A 41 -1.46 -13.33 -2.09
N ASP A 42 -1.47 -13.13 -0.78
CA ASP A 42 -2.68 -12.89 0.02
C ASP A 42 -3.05 -11.41 0.09
N CYS A 43 -2.12 -10.52 -0.22
CA CYS A 43 -2.37 -9.11 -0.43
C CYS A 43 -1.28 -8.49 -1.31
N HIS A 44 -1.57 -7.31 -1.86
CA HIS A 44 -0.67 -6.56 -2.71
C HIS A 44 -0.54 -5.12 -2.19
N ILE A 45 0.68 -4.71 -1.87
CA ILE A 45 0.96 -3.36 -1.38
C ILE A 45 1.95 -2.70 -2.33
N ALA A 46 1.56 -1.57 -2.93
CA ALA A 46 2.43 -0.72 -3.72
C ALA A 46 2.80 0.53 -2.93
N LEU A 47 4.09 0.75 -2.76
CA LEU A 47 4.65 1.85 -1.98
C LEU A 47 5.06 3.00 -2.90
N HIS A 48 4.62 4.20 -2.58
CA HIS A 48 4.88 5.41 -3.37
C HIS A 48 5.33 6.58 -2.49
N TRP A 49 6.02 7.52 -3.13
CA TRP A 49 6.24 8.88 -2.63
C TRP A 49 5.50 9.83 -3.58
N ASP A 50 4.57 10.62 -3.04
CA ASP A 50 3.83 11.58 -3.86
C ASP A 50 4.77 12.59 -4.54
N SER A 51 4.37 13.07 -5.68
CA SER A 51 5.17 14.00 -6.49
C SER A 51 5.22 15.43 -5.93
N THR A 52 4.40 15.75 -4.94
CA THR A 52 4.37 17.07 -4.31
C THR A 52 5.62 17.34 -3.47
N THR A 53 5.78 18.60 -3.04
CA THR A 53 6.89 19.06 -2.19
C THR A 53 6.40 19.82 -0.97
N SER A 54 5.17 19.56 -0.55
CA SER A 54 4.53 20.22 0.60
C SER A 54 4.82 19.55 1.94
N ASN A 55 5.61 18.47 1.94
CA ASN A 55 5.87 17.64 3.12
C ASN A 55 4.56 17.10 3.72
N LYS A 56 3.68 16.63 2.85
CA LYS A 56 2.42 16.01 3.31
C LYS A 56 2.67 14.65 3.92
N GLY A 57 1.73 14.21 4.76
CA GLY A 57 1.77 12.91 5.40
C GLY A 57 1.35 11.76 4.51
N ALA A 58 1.25 10.58 5.11
CA ALA A 58 0.88 9.35 4.44
C ALA A 58 -0.63 9.25 4.20
N PHE A 59 -1.03 8.60 3.13
CA PHE A 59 -2.43 8.28 2.81
C PHE A 59 -2.49 7.15 1.80
N TYR A 60 -3.59 6.40 1.79
CA TYR A 60 -3.81 5.38 0.79
C TYR A 60 -4.81 5.83 -0.27
N MET A 61 -4.74 5.21 -1.45
CA MET A 61 -5.70 5.43 -2.52
C MET A 61 -6.91 4.51 -2.28
N SER A 62 -8.05 5.11 -1.91
CA SER A 62 -9.28 4.37 -1.72
C SER A 62 -10.01 4.14 -3.04
N VAL A 63 -10.81 3.08 -3.09
CA VAL A 63 -11.68 2.81 -4.24
C VAL A 63 -12.73 3.92 -4.33
N PRO A 64 -12.94 4.54 -5.51
CA PRO A 64 -13.94 5.59 -5.66
C PRO A 64 -15.34 5.12 -5.32
N ASP A 65 -16.09 5.93 -4.57
CA ASP A 65 -17.48 5.66 -4.23
C ASP A 65 -18.41 6.04 -5.39
N VAL A 66 -18.22 5.37 -6.52
CA VAL A 66 -19.00 5.58 -7.75
C VAL A 66 -19.62 4.24 -8.14
N ALA A 67 -20.95 4.19 -8.22
CA ALA A 67 -21.68 2.95 -8.46
C ALA A 67 -21.24 2.23 -9.75
N SER A 68 -21.00 2.96 -10.83
CA SER A 68 -20.52 2.37 -12.09
C SER A 68 -19.19 1.66 -11.96
N TYR A 69 -18.28 2.17 -11.12
CA TYR A 69 -16.98 1.56 -10.85
C TYR A 69 -17.11 0.38 -9.88
N LYS A 70 -17.84 0.57 -8.78
CA LYS A 70 -17.98 -0.45 -7.73
C LYS A 70 -18.83 -1.64 -8.17
N ASN A 71 -19.67 -1.48 -9.19
CA ASN A 71 -20.53 -2.56 -9.69
C ASN A 71 -19.88 -3.44 -10.75
N MET A 72 -18.66 -3.12 -11.18
CA MET A 72 -17.90 -3.95 -12.13
C MET A 72 -16.99 -4.92 -11.40
N GLU A 73 -16.95 -6.16 -11.86
CA GLU A 73 -15.96 -7.14 -11.35
C GLU A 73 -14.57 -6.85 -11.95
N PRO A 74 -13.49 -7.10 -11.20
CA PRO A 74 -13.42 -7.68 -9.85
C PRO A 74 -13.65 -6.67 -8.71
N VAL A 75 -13.82 -5.39 -8.98
CA VAL A 75 -13.98 -4.33 -7.97
C VAL A 75 -15.16 -4.63 -7.05
N LYS A 76 -16.30 -5.02 -7.62
CA LYS A 76 -17.52 -5.30 -6.87
C LYS A 76 -17.30 -6.29 -5.72
N SER A 77 -16.54 -7.35 -5.95
CA SER A 77 -16.29 -8.39 -4.95
C SER A 77 -15.14 -8.07 -4.00
N HIS A 78 -14.30 -7.06 -4.29
CA HIS A 78 -13.02 -6.88 -3.57
C HIS A 78 -12.79 -5.46 -3.02
N TRP A 79 -13.58 -4.46 -3.39
CA TRP A 79 -13.31 -3.07 -3.00
C TRP A 79 -13.29 -2.85 -1.49
N GLN A 80 -14.11 -3.58 -0.73
CA GLN A 80 -14.15 -3.45 0.72
C GLN A 80 -12.84 -3.90 1.35
N GLN A 81 -12.29 -5.02 0.88
CA GLN A 81 -10.99 -5.52 1.34
C GLN A 81 -9.85 -4.58 0.95
N HIS A 82 -9.89 -3.99 -0.23
CA HIS A 82 -8.91 -2.98 -0.65
C HIS A 82 -8.89 -1.81 0.32
N ASN A 83 -10.06 -1.22 0.59
CA ASN A 83 -10.18 -0.09 1.51
C ASN A 83 -9.84 -0.48 2.95
N ALA A 84 -10.20 -1.68 3.40
CA ALA A 84 -9.89 -2.16 4.73
C ALA A 84 -8.38 -2.33 4.93
N LEU A 85 -7.66 -2.89 3.94
CA LEU A 85 -6.21 -2.99 4.00
C LEU A 85 -5.56 -1.60 4.07
N GLY A 86 -5.99 -0.67 3.22
CA GLY A 86 -5.48 0.70 3.23
C GLY A 86 -5.69 1.40 4.58
N ALA A 87 -6.89 1.30 5.12
CA ALA A 87 -7.21 1.88 6.43
C ALA A 87 -6.35 1.27 7.56
N SER A 88 -6.14 -0.05 7.53
CA SER A 88 -5.31 -0.74 8.52
C SER A 88 -3.85 -0.30 8.44
N LEU A 89 -3.29 -0.13 7.24
CA LEU A 89 -1.92 0.36 7.05
C LEU A 89 -1.77 1.79 7.58
N VAL A 90 -2.72 2.67 7.29
CA VAL A 90 -2.70 4.07 7.78
C VAL A 90 -2.79 4.11 9.31
N GLU A 91 -3.64 3.31 9.93
CA GLU A 91 -3.71 3.23 11.40
C GLU A 91 -2.39 2.71 12.00
N GLY A 92 -1.76 1.73 11.37
CA GLY A 92 -0.43 1.26 11.77
C GLY A 92 0.63 2.36 11.69
N LEU A 93 0.65 3.10 10.59
CA LEU A 93 1.56 4.26 10.43
C LEU A 93 1.30 5.33 11.48
N LYS A 94 0.05 5.66 11.73
CA LYS A 94 -0.35 6.63 12.75
C LYS A 94 0.13 6.19 14.14
N SER A 95 -0.04 4.94 14.49
CA SER A 95 0.42 4.37 15.77
C SER A 95 1.94 4.41 15.91
N ALA A 96 2.68 4.36 14.81
CA ALA A 96 4.13 4.49 14.79
C ALA A 96 4.61 5.95 14.80
N GLY A 97 3.70 6.92 14.90
CA GLY A 97 4.03 8.35 14.95
C GLY A 97 4.23 9.00 13.59
N VAL A 98 3.84 8.35 12.50
CA VAL A 98 3.92 8.91 11.15
C VAL A 98 2.82 9.94 10.94
N LYS A 99 3.19 11.07 10.33
CA LYS A 99 2.23 12.11 9.93
C LYS A 99 1.28 11.55 8.87
N ILE A 100 -0.02 11.76 9.07
CA ILE A 100 -1.06 11.33 8.14
C ILE A 100 -1.65 12.55 7.43
N PHE A 101 -1.80 12.45 6.12
CA PHE A 101 -2.41 13.49 5.28
C PHE A 101 -3.92 13.41 5.34
N SER A 102 -4.58 14.53 5.67
CA SER A 102 -6.04 14.65 5.72
C SER A 102 -6.68 13.53 6.55
N GLY A 103 -7.69 12.86 6.02
CA GLY A 103 -8.35 11.71 6.66
C GLY A 103 -7.67 10.36 6.45
N GLY A 104 -6.48 10.34 5.83
CA GLY A 104 -5.72 9.11 5.58
C GLY A 104 -6.02 8.43 4.25
N SER A 105 -6.95 8.94 3.46
CA SER A 105 -7.28 8.35 2.16
C SER A 105 -7.66 9.41 1.13
N MET A 106 -7.45 9.06 -0.14
CA MET A 106 -7.89 9.84 -1.28
C MET A 106 -8.45 8.88 -2.33
N ALA A 107 -9.68 9.12 -2.80
CA ALA A 107 -10.29 8.26 -3.80
C ALA A 107 -9.61 8.44 -5.16
N MET A 108 -9.22 7.32 -5.77
CA MET A 108 -8.61 7.31 -7.09
C MET A 108 -8.92 5.99 -7.80
N ASP A 109 -9.29 6.10 -9.07
CA ASP A 109 -9.42 4.96 -9.98
C ASP A 109 -8.02 4.51 -10.41
N LEU A 110 -7.62 3.32 -9.99
CA LEU A 110 -6.29 2.78 -10.26
C LEU A 110 -6.38 1.41 -10.94
N THR A 111 -5.46 1.14 -11.84
CA THR A 111 -5.30 -0.17 -12.47
C THR A 111 -5.17 -1.28 -11.44
N GLN A 112 -4.41 -1.06 -10.37
CA GLN A 112 -4.20 -2.04 -9.33
C GLN A 112 -5.51 -2.49 -8.68
N THR A 113 -6.37 -1.57 -8.25
CA THR A 113 -7.65 -1.90 -7.64
C THR A 113 -8.70 -2.35 -8.66
N SER A 114 -8.57 -1.92 -9.93
CA SER A 114 -9.48 -2.34 -11.00
C SER A 114 -9.34 -3.81 -11.37
N TYR A 115 -8.15 -4.40 -11.24
CA TYR A 115 -7.85 -5.77 -11.70
C TYR A 115 -7.48 -6.73 -10.57
N SER A 116 -7.29 -6.26 -9.33
CA SER A 116 -6.88 -7.12 -8.23
C SER A 116 -8.02 -7.99 -7.70
N THR A 117 -7.70 -9.27 -7.46
CA THR A 117 -8.58 -10.25 -6.83
C THR A 117 -8.14 -10.63 -5.41
N VAL A 118 -7.08 -10.01 -4.93
CA VAL A 118 -6.63 -10.06 -3.53
C VAL A 118 -6.71 -8.65 -2.94
N PRO A 119 -6.78 -8.48 -1.62
CA PRO A 119 -6.69 -7.15 -1.00
C PRO A 119 -5.49 -6.39 -1.54
N SER A 120 -5.70 -5.20 -2.08
CA SER A 120 -4.68 -4.48 -2.82
C SER A 120 -4.77 -2.98 -2.56
N VAL A 121 -3.62 -2.35 -2.32
CA VAL A 121 -3.56 -0.93 -1.98
C VAL A 121 -2.32 -0.26 -2.56
N ASP A 122 -2.50 0.95 -3.08
CA ASP A 122 -1.45 1.92 -3.31
C ASP A 122 -1.41 2.87 -2.11
N ILE A 123 -0.24 3.02 -1.51
CA ILE A 123 -0.06 3.90 -0.36
C ILE A 123 1.05 4.90 -0.62
N GLU A 124 0.74 6.19 -0.43
CA GLU A 124 1.72 7.27 -0.43
C GLU A 124 2.26 7.43 0.99
N LEU A 125 3.58 7.32 1.15
CA LEU A 125 4.24 7.34 2.46
C LEU A 125 4.65 8.75 2.89
N GLY A 126 4.49 9.69 2.03
CA GLY A 126 4.87 11.08 2.12
C GLY A 126 5.08 11.64 0.72
N ASP A 127 5.93 12.63 0.57
CA ASP A 127 6.24 13.22 -0.73
C ASP A 127 7.75 13.48 -0.91
N LYS A 128 8.11 14.18 -1.97
CA LYS A 128 9.52 14.49 -2.28
C LYS A 128 10.22 15.33 -1.21
N ALA A 129 9.47 16.12 -0.44
CA ALA A 129 10.02 16.96 0.62
C ALA A 129 10.05 16.25 1.98
N SER A 130 9.52 15.04 2.09
CA SER A 130 9.55 14.26 3.31
C SER A 130 10.96 13.79 3.64
N ASP A 131 11.23 13.52 4.92
CA ASP A 131 12.47 12.90 5.34
C ASP A 131 12.54 11.45 4.81
N HIS A 132 13.64 11.11 4.13
CA HIS A 132 13.89 9.79 3.57
C HIS A 132 15.10 9.11 4.24
N SER A 133 15.43 9.53 5.46
CA SER A 133 16.51 8.91 6.24
C SER A 133 16.18 7.45 6.60
N GLN A 134 17.21 6.67 6.92
CA GLN A 134 17.02 5.29 7.36
C GLN A 134 16.14 5.19 8.59
N SER A 135 16.23 6.15 9.50
CA SER A 135 15.38 6.23 10.69
C SER A 135 13.91 6.37 10.33
N THR A 136 13.58 7.26 9.39
CA THR A 136 12.21 7.44 8.90
C THR A 136 11.72 6.20 8.16
N LEU A 137 12.56 5.60 7.30
CA LEU A 137 12.18 4.37 6.61
C LEU A 137 11.89 3.22 7.59
N ASN A 138 12.65 3.11 8.67
CA ASN A 138 12.39 2.13 9.72
C ASN A 138 11.06 2.39 10.44
N GLN A 139 10.75 3.64 10.76
CA GLN A 139 9.48 4.04 11.37
C GLN A 139 8.29 3.70 10.47
N LEU A 140 8.39 4.04 9.18
CA LEU A 140 7.38 3.69 8.18
C LEU A 140 7.21 2.17 8.09
N GLY A 141 8.30 1.43 8.05
CA GLY A 141 8.28 -0.03 8.01
C GLY A 141 7.60 -0.65 9.23
N ASP A 142 7.88 -0.15 10.42
CA ASP A 142 7.23 -0.62 11.65
C ASP A 142 5.72 -0.38 11.63
N GLY A 143 5.30 0.80 11.17
CA GLY A 143 3.89 1.13 11.03
C GLY A 143 3.16 0.25 10.00
N LEU A 144 3.79 0.02 8.85
CA LEU A 144 3.22 -0.84 7.81
C LEU A 144 3.08 -2.29 8.29
N VAL A 145 4.08 -2.82 8.99
CA VAL A 145 3.99 -4.18 9.57
C VAL A 145 2.87 -4.26 10.59
N ALA A 146 2.72 -3.26 11.46
CA ALA A 146 1.62 -3.20 12.42
C ALA A 146 0.25 -3.22 11.71
N GLY A 147 0.13 -2.48 10.60
CA GLY A 147 -1.08 -2.46 9.78
C GLY A 147 -1.38 -3.81 9.13
N VAL A 148 -0.36 -4.49 8.60
CA VAL A 148 -0.50 -5.84 8.02
C VAL A 148 -0.96 -6.83 9.09
N LYS A 149 -0.32 -6.83 10.24
CA LYS A 149 -0.72 -7.70 11.37
C LYS A 149 -2.17 -7.48 11.79
N ALA A 150 -2.57 -6.23 11.94
CA ALA A 150 -3.93 -5.89 12.32
C ALA A 150 -4.94 -6.35 11.27
N TYR A 151 -4.63 -6.16 9.98
CA TYR A 151 -5.51 -6.57 8.89
C TYR A 151 -5.73 -8.09 8.88
N PHE A 152 -4.70 -8.89 9.07
CA PHE A 152 -4.79 -10.35 9.09
C PHE A 152 -5.14 -10.92 10.48
N GLY A 153 -5.38 -10.10 11.48
CA GLY A 153 -5.79 -10.53 12.82
C GLY A 153 -4.67 -11.16 13.63
N GLN A 154 -3.45 -10.71 13.43
CA GLN A 154 -2.26 -11.27 14.09
C GLN A 154 -1.61 -10.29 15.07
#